data_407c1d3021fdc345724f0c78ec952830
#
_entry.id   407c1d3021fdc345724f0c78ec952830
#
_cell.length_a   1.000
_cell.length_b   1.000
_cell.length_c   1.000
_cell.angle_alpha   90.00
_cell.angle_beta   90.00
_cell.angle_gamma   90.00
#
_symmetry.space_group_name_H-M   'P 1'
#
loop_
_entity.id
_entity.type
_entity.pdbx_description
1 polymer ?
#
loop_
_entity_poly.entity_id
_entity_poly.type
_entity_poly.pdbx_seq_one_letter_code
_entity_poly.pdbx_strand_id
1 'polypeptide(L)'
;LTRAATEDELLVAARRHRDWMLWGGTTTLEAKSGYGLDRDTELKMLRVIRRLNEEGPVRIVPTLLAAHTVPPEYKDRRGEYVRWVAEELIPEVAAEGLVQYCDAFCDDHAFTVEETRTVLSAAKRHGLKLRVHADQFRPGTGADLAAELGAATADHLETATDETLERLRAAGVQPVVLPGSVFALTPETGSVHEIA
;
A
#
# COMPACT_ATOMS: atom_id res chain seq x y z
N LEU A 1 -11.06 15.34 -2.08
CA LEU A 1 -11.86 14.76 -3.17
C LEU A 1 -12.46 13.43 -2.75
N THR A 2 -11.68 12.41 -2.40
CA THR A 2 -12.13 11.04 -2.10
C THR A 2 -13.16 10.98 -0.96
N ARG A 3 -12.96 11.71 0.13
CA ARG A 3 -13.89 11.78 1.26
C ARG A 3 -15.28 12.27 0.86
N ALA A 4 -15.35 13.28 -0.02
CA ALA A 4 -16.59 13.89 -0.46
C ALA A 4 -17.32 13.11 -1.56
N ALA A 5 -16.63 12.24 -2.30
CA ALA A 5 -17.19 11.47 -3.39
C ALA A 5 -18.10 10.34 -2.85
N THR A 6 -19.18 10.07 -3.58
CA THR A 6 -20.03 8.89 -3.37
C THR A 6 -19.36 7.61 -3.84
N GLU A 7 -19.84 6.45 -3.42
CA GLU A 7 -19.37 5.16 -3.94
C GLU A 7 -19.53 5.05 -5.46
N ASP A 8 -20.63 5.55 -6.00
CA ASP A 8 -20.89 5.47 -7.45
C ASP A 8 -19.96 6.37 -8.25
N GLU A 9 -19.64 7.58 -7.76
CA GLU A 9 -18.65 8.46 -8.39
C GLU A 9 -17.24 7.83 -8.38
N LEU A 10 -16.84 7.23 -7.26
CA LEU A 10 -15.58 6.51 -7.18
C LEU A 10 -15.55 5.29 -8.10
N LEU A 11 -16.65 4.55 -8.20
CA LEU A 11 -16.76 3.39 -9.07
C LEU A 11 -16.67 3.78 -10.56
N VAL A 12 -17.31 4.88 -10.97
CA VAL A 12 -17.19 5.40 -12.35
C VAL A 12 -15.76 5.74 -12.70
N ALA A 13 -15.03 6.43 -11.80
CA ALA A 13 -13.64 6.74 -12.00
C ALA A 13 -12.75 5.46 -12.05
N ALA A 14 -13.01 4.51 -11.16
CA ALA A 14 -12.28 3.25 -11.09
C ALA A 14 -12.46 2.39 -12.34
N ARG A 15 -13.69 2.30 -12.88
CA ARG A 15 -13.97 1.61 -14.16
C ARG A 15 -13.14 2.17 -15.31
N ARG A 16 -13.04 3.48 -15.42
CA ARG A 16 -12.25 4.13 -16.46
C ARG A 16 -10.78 3.73 -16.39
N HIS A 17 -10.17 3.71 -15.18
CA HIS A 17 -8.79 3.30 -14.99
C HIS A 17 -8.60 1.81 -15.27
N ARG A 18 -9.50 0.93 -14.77
CA ARG A 18 -9.50 -0.49 -15.10
C ARG A 18 -9.52 -0.74 -16.61
N ASP A 19 -10.40 -0.05 -17.32
CA ASP A 19 -10.56 -0.25 -18.77
C ASP A 19 -9.32 0.21 -19.53
N TRP A 20 -8.69 1.31 -19.14
CA TRP A 20 -7.41 1.72 -19.72
C TRP A 20 -6.29 0.70 -19.50
N MET A 21 -6.20 0.15 -18.30
CA MET A 21 -5.23 -0.91 -18.00
C MET A 21 -5.52 -2.18 -18.78
N LEU A 22 -6.79 -2.55 -18.93
CA LEU A 22 -7.20 -3.69 -19.73
C LEU A 22 -6.84 -3.51 -21.23
N TRP A 23 -7.06 -2.33 -21.79
CA TRP A 23 -6.62 -2.03 -23.15
C TRP A 23 -5.11 -2.10 -23.34
N GLY A 24 -4.35 -1.83 -22.29
CA GLY A 24 -2.90 -2.05 -22.23
C GLY A 24 -2.49 -3.52 -22.00
N GLY A 25 -3.43 -4.44 -21.89
CA GLY A 25 -3.18 -5.87 -21.69
C GLY A 25 -3.17 -6.35 -20.24
N THR A 26 -3.49 -5.49 -19.27
CA THR A 26 -3.55 -5.87 -17.85
C THR A 26 -4.80 -6.69 -17.55
N THR A 27 -4.63 -7.93 -17.10
CA THR A 27 -5.73 -8.84 -16.73
C THR A 27 -5.88 -9.03 -15.21
N THR A 28 -4.87 -8.64 -14.45
CA THR A 28 -4.89 -8.62 -12.99
C THR A 28 -4.24 -7.34 -12.51
N LEU A 29 -4.90 -6.61 -11.62
CA LEU A 29 -4.34 -5.40 -11.01
C LEU A 29 -4.54 -5.41 -9.50
N GLU A 30 -3.71 -4.68 -8.81
CA GLU A 30 -3.92 -4.35 -7.40
C GLU A 30 -4.63 -3.00 -7.30
N ALA A 31 -5.60 -2.91 -6.38
CA ALA A 31 -6.23 -1.64 -6.03
C ALA A 31 -6.09 -1.40 -4.52
N LYS A 32 -5.55 -0.24 -4.18
CA LYS A 32 -5.27 0.16 -2.80
C LYS A 32 -6.24 1.25 -2.33
N SER A 33 -6.64 1.20 -1.06
CA SER A 33 -7.24 2.33 -0.35
C SER A 33 -6.16 3.36 0.04
N GLY A 34 -6.35 4.14 1.09
CA GLY A 34 -5.30 5.03 1.62
C GLY A 34 -5.41 6.49 1.18
N TYR A 35 -6.55 6.89 0.64
CA TYR A 35 -6.85 8.27 0.26
C TYR A 35 -8.04 8.86 1.04
N GLY A 36 -8.64 8.07 1.92
CA GLY A 36 -9.66 8.51 2.87
C GLY A 36 -9.04 8.88 4.21
N LEU A 37 -8.28 7.96 4.76
CA LEU A 37 -7.58 8.07 6.04
C LEU A 37 -8.53 8.31 7.22
N ASP A 38 -9.79 7.93 7.05
CA ASP A 38 -10.83 7.81 8.06
C ASP A 38 -11.61 6.51 7.82
N ARG A 39 -12.31 6.03 8.86
CA ARG A 39 -13.00 4.75 8.82
C ARG A 39 -13.98 4.63 7.64
N ASP A 40 -14.88 5.59 7.53
CA ASP A 40 -15.99 5.50 6.59
C ASP A 40 -15.50 5.59 5.13
N THR A 41 -14.48 6.40 4.89
CA THR A 41 -13.91 6.56 3.54
C THR A 41 -13.02 5.38 3.14
N GLU A 42 -12.21 4.83 4.06
CA GLU A 42 -11.42 3.63 3.79
C GLU A 42 -12.34 2.44 3.46
N LEU A 43 -13.38 2.19 4.27
CA LEU A 43 -14.37 1.15 4.00
C LEU A 43 -15.13 1.40 2.68
N LYS A 44 -15.50 2.65 2.40
CA LYS A 44 -16.13 3.05 1.13
C LYS A 44 -15.23 2.69 -0.06
N MET A 45 -13.95 3.04 -0.01
CA MET A 45 -13.01 2.70 -1.08
C MET A 45 -12.89 1.19 -1.27
N LEU A 46 -12.78 0.43 -0.20
CA LEU A 46 -12.66 -1.03 -0.27
C LEU A 46 -13.94 -1.70 -0.81
N ARG A 47 -15.13 -1.17 -0.49
CA ARG A 47 -16.39 -1.63 -1.08
C ARG A 47 -16.46 -1.34 -2.58
N VAL A 48 -15.97 -0.17 -3.00
CA VAL A 48 -15.85 0.17 -4.43
C VAL A 48 -14.91 -0.79 -5.15
N ILE A 49 -13.76 -1.12 -4.55
CA ILE A 49 -12.81 -2.10 -5.10
C ILE A 49 -13.47 -3.48 -5.25
N ARG A 50 -14.24 -3.93 -4.25
CA ARG A 50 -15.00 -5.19 -4.32
C ARG A 50 -16.02 -5.16 -5.45
N ARG A 51 -16.85 -4.12 -5.54
CA ARG A 51 -17.82 -3.95 -6.62
C ARG A 51 -17.14 -3.98 -8.00
N LEU A 52 -16.04 -3.27 -8.16
CA LEU A 52 -15.28 -3.23 -9.41
C LEU A 52 -14.73 -4.62 -9.81
N ASN A 53 -14.29 -5.42 -8.83
CA ASN A 53 -13.82 -6.78 -9.08
C ASN A 53 -14.96 -7.74 -9.48
N GLU A 54 -16.14 -7.57 -8.88
CA GLU A 54 -17.34 -8.35 -9.21
C GLU A 54 -17.84 -8.11 -10.65
N GLU A 55 -17.61 -6.92 -11.19
CA GLU A 55 -18.00 -6.58 -12.57
C GLU A 55 -17.11 -7.24 -13.64
N GLY A 56 -15.89 -7.66 -13.31
CA GLY A 56 -14.93 -8.16 -14.29
C GLY A 56 -14.61 -7.14 -15.40
N PRO A 57 -13.94 -7.51 -16.48
CA PRO A 57 -13.22 -8.78 -16.73
C PRO A 57 -11.80 -8.83 -16.10
N VAL A 58 -11.35 -7.77 -15.44
CA VAL A 58 -10.02 -7.71 -14.78
C VAL A 58 -10.14 -8.21 -13.36
N ARG A 59 -9.25 -9.13 -12.95
CA ARG A 59 -9.13 -9.54 -11.56
C ARG A 59 -8.51 -8.41 -10.75
N ILE A 60 -9.16 -8.04 -9.64
CA ILE A 60 -8.66 -6.96 -8.77
C ILE A 60 -8.29 -7.53 -7.41
N VAL A 61 -7.07 -7.26 -6.98
CA VAL A 61 -6.53 -7.65 -5.67
C VAL A 61 -6.67 -6.47 -4.72
N PRO A 62 -7.54 -6.55 -3.69
CA PRO A 62 -7.79 -5.44 -2.77
C PRO A 62 -6.70 -5.37 -1.69
N THR A 63 -6.17 -4.17 -1.46
CA THR A 63 -5.16 -3.87 -0.44
C THR A 63 -5.58 -2.69 0.42
N LEU A 64 -5.54 -2.85 1.75
CA LEU A 64 -5.68 -1.75 2.69
C LEU A 64 -4.36 -0.98 2.77
N LEU A 65 -4.39 0.33 2.54
CA LEU A 65 -3.24 1.24 2.68
C LEU A 65 -3.58 2.43 3.60
N ALA A 66 -4.28 2.21 4.70
CA ALA A 66 -4.58 3.29 5.66
C ALA A 66 -3.29 3.93 6.24
N ALA A 67 -2.20 3.17 6.33
CA ALA A 67 -0.88 3.70 6.67
C ALA A 67 -0.14 4.29 5.46
N HIS A 68 -0.82 5.14 4.66
CA HIS A 68 -0.23 5.86 3.53
C HIS A 68 0.36 7.20 3.96
N THR A 69 -0.39 7.97 4.71
CA THR A 69 0.07 9.21 5.36
C THR A 69 -0.77 9.46 6.61
N VAL A 70 -0.25 10.29 7.53
CA VAL A 70 -1.03 10.71 8.70
C VAL A 70 -1.96 11.84 8.29
N PRO A 71 -3.29 11.71 8.47
CA PRO A 71 -4.23 12.75 8.09
C PRO A 71 -4.08 14.00 8.99
N PRO A 72 -4.42 15.20 8.47
CA PRO A 72 -4.20 16.46 9.19
C PRO A 72 -4.80 16.49 10.60
N GLU A 73 -5.93 15.84 10.82
CA GLU A 73 -6.62 15.76 12.12
C GLU A 73 -5.85 14.97 13.18
N TYR A 74 -4.87 14.15 12.76
CA TYR A 74 -3.98 13.37 13.64
C TYR A 74 -2.53 13.85 13.64
N LYS A 75 -2.23 15.01 13.04
CA LYS A 75 -0.86 15.52 12.89
C LYS A 75 -0.07 15.51 14.21
N ASP A 76 -0.72 15.93 15.30
CA ASP A 76 -0.11 16.00 16.63
C ASP A 76 -0.42 14.76 17.50
N ARG A 77 -1.10 13.78 16.95
CA ARG A 77 -1.56 12.56 17.63
C ARG A 77 -1.29 11.30 16.80
N ARG A 78 -0.15 11.26 16.11
CA ARG A 78 0.23 10.14 15.21
C ARG A 78 0.04 8.76 15.84
N GLY A 79 0.48 8.60 17.09
CA GLY A 79 0.35 7.33 17.79
C GLY A 79 -1.09 6.88 18.02
N GLU A 80 -2.05 7.81 18.11
CA GLU A 80 -3.47 7.47 18.17
C GLU A 80 -3.96 6.96 16.82
N TYR A 81 -3.54 7.59 15.72
CA TYR A 81 -3.87 7.13 14.38
C TYR A 81 -3.35 5.72 14.11
N VAL A 82 -2.07 5.48 14.39
CA VAL A 82 -1.44 4.16 14.23
C VAL A 82 -2.18 3.09 15.03
N ARG A 83 -2.53 3.41 16.27
CA ARG A 83 -3.29 2.51 17.15
C ARG A 83 -4.68 2.22 16.60
N TRP A 84 -5.41 3.27 16.18
CA TRP A 84 -6.72 3.13 15.55
C TRP A 84 -6.66 2.23 14.29
N VAL A 85 -5.68 2.44 13.41
CA VAL A 85 -5.50 1.57 12.22
C VAL A 85 -5.27 0.11 12.65
N ALA A 86 -4.38 -0.11 13.64
CA ALA A 86 -3.96 -1.44 14.06
C ALA A 86 -5.03 -2.19 14.88
N GLU A 87 -5.77 -1.50 15.74
CA GLU A 87 -6.65 -2.11 16.74
C GLU A 87 -8.14 -2.08 16.36
N GLU A 88 -8.54 -1.18 15.44
CA GLU A 88 -9.94 -1.02 15.04
C GLU A 88 -10.14 -1.29 13.54
N LEU A 89 -9.47 -0.55 12.66
CA LEU A 89 -9.73 -0.64 11.22
C LEU A 89 -9.28 -1.99 10.62
N ILE A 90 -8.09 -2.45 10.91
CA ILE A 90 -7.58 -3.75 10.40
C ILE A 90 -8.47 -4.92 10.82
N PRO A 91 -8.84 -5.08 12.10
CA PRO A 91 -9.79 -6.11 12.50
C PRO A 91 -11.10 -6.06 11.74
N GLU A 92 -11.66 -4.86 11.55
CA GLU A 92 -12.93 -4.65 10.86
C GLU A 92 -12.86 -5.09 9.39
N VAL A 93 -11.89 -4.59 8.63
CA VAL A 93 -11.76 -4.91 7.19
C VAL A 93 -11.42 -6.38 6.95
N ALA A 94 -10.67 -7.00 7.88
CA ALA A 94 -10.36 -8.43 7.83
C ALA A 94 -11.60 -9.28 8.11
N ALA A 95 -12.41 -8.91 9.10
CA ALA A 95 -13.65 -9.61 9.43
C ALA A 95 -14.70 -9.53 8.31
N GLU A 96 -14.77 -8.39 7.59
CA GLU A 96 -15.64 -8.22 6.43
C GLU A 96 -15.08 -8.89 5.14
N GLY A 97 -13.87 -9.40 5.17
CA GLY A 97 -13.22 -10.01 4.00
C GLY A 97 -13.01 -9.04 2.83
N LEU A 98 -12.83 -7.75 3.14
CA LEU A 98 -12.70 -6.69 2.13
C LEU A 98 -11.35 -6.65 1.47
N VAL A 99 -10.32 -7.18 2.10
CA VAL A 99 -8.92 -7.08 1.65
C VAL A 99 -8.19 -8.41 1.72
N GLN A 100 -7.17 -8.56 0.87
CA GLN A 100 -6.24 -9.68 0.91
C GLN A 100 -4.89 -9.26 1.49
N TYR A 101 -4.54 -8.00 1.32
CA TYR A 101 -3.27 -7.44 1.74
C TYR A 101 -3.47 -6.19 2.61
N CYS A 102 -2.50 -5.96 3.48
CA CYS A 102 -2.31 -4.68 4.15
C CYS A 102 -0.93 -4.14 3.76
N ASP A 103 -0.89 -2.87 3.44
CA ASP A 103 0.30 -2.16 3.01
C ASP A 103 0.54 -0.95 3.92
N ALA A 104 1.79 -0.54 4.03
CA ALA A 104 2.18 0.65 4.77
C ALA A 104 3.33 1.36 4.08
N PHE A 105 3.32 2.69 4.13
CA PHE A 105 4.39 3.52 3.60
C PHE A 105 5.43 3.81 4.69
N CYS A 106 6.54 3.10 4.62
CA CYS A 106 7.66 3.20 5.55
C CYS A 106 8.77 4.07 4.95
N ASP A 107 8.74 5.36 5.22
CA ASP A 107 9.75 6.32 4.78
C ASP A 107 9.73 7.55 5.69
N ASP A 108 10.76 8.40 5.65
CA ASP A 108 10.92 9.60 6.48
C ASP A 108 9.71 10.55 6.46
N HIS A 109 8.99 10.58 5.35
CA HIS A 109 7.84 11.48 5.16
C HIS A 109 6.49 10.85 5.49
N ALA A 110 6.47 9.57 5.84
CA ALA A 110 5.25 8.82 6.09
C ALA A 110 5.28 8.15 7.48
N PHE A 111 5.51 6.86 7.58
CA PHE A 111 5.51 6.14 8.86
C PHE A 111 6.90 5.65 9.20
N THR A 112 7.25 5.70 10.50
CA THR A 112 8.49 5.11 11.01
C THR A 112 8.44 3.59 10.93
N VAL A 113 9.60 2.94 11.07
CA VAL A 113 9.70 1.48 11.12
C VAL A 113 8.84 0.88 12.24
N GLU A 114 8.83 1.50 13.42
CA GLU A 114 8.05 1.03 14.58
C GLU A 114 6.55 1.20 14.36
N GLU A 115 6.13 2.32 13.78
CA GLU A 115 4.73 2.55 13.42
C GLU A 115 4.27 1.54 12.35
N THR A 116 5.09 1.34 11.32
CA THR A 116 4.86 0.36 10.25
C THR A 116 4.81 -1.06 10.81
N ARG A 117 5.74 -1.41 11.70
CA ARG A 117 5.75 -2.70 12.40
C ARG A 117 4.46 -2.93 13.19
N THR A 118 3.96 -1.91 13.88
CA THR A 118 2.73 -1.99 14.64
C THR A 118 1.54 -2.32 13.74
N VAL A 119 1.38 -1.58 12.65
CA VAL A 119 0.30 -1.77 11.67
C VAL A 119 0.38 -3.15 11.00
N LEU A 120 1.54 -3.49 10.44
CA LEU A 120 1.71 -4.73 9.68
C LEU A 120 1.66 -5.98 10.56
N SER A 121 2.14 -5.90 11.81
CA SER A 121 1.99 -6.99 12.76
C SER A 121 0.52 -7.23 13.14
N ALA A 122 -0.28 -6.17 13.24
CA ALA A 122 -1.72 -6.30 13.43
C ALA A 122 -2.35 -6.99 12.22
N ALA A 123 -2.04 -6.55 11.00
CA ALA A 123 -2.54 -7.17 9.76
C ALA A 123 -2.19 -8.67 9.68
N LYS A 124 -0.96 -9.03 10.00
CA LYS A 124 -0.50 -10.43 10.03
C LYS A 124 -1.29 -11.28 11.03
N ARG A 125 -1.57 -10.75 12.23
CA ARG A 125 -2.40 -11.46 13.23
C ARG A 125 -3.83 -11.71 12.76
N HIS A 126 -4.36 -10.85 11.88
CA HIS A 126 -5.68 -11.00 11.26
C HIS A 126 -5.66 -11.75 9.91
N GLY A 127 -4.55 -12.42 9.60
CA GLY A 127 -4.43 -13.29 8.42
C GLY A 127 -4.23 -12.56 7.09
N LEU A 128 -3.98 -11.25 7.11
CA LEU A 128 -3.68 -10.49 5.90
C LEU A 128 -2.22 -10.71 5.48
N LYS A 129 -1.99 -10.76 4.17
CA LYS A 129 -0.65 -10.71 3.60
C LYS A 129 -0.13 -9.28 3.65
N LEU A 130 1.19 -9.12 3.70
CA LEU A 130 1.82 -7.82 3.91
C LEU A 130 2.47 -7.31 2.63
N ARG A 131 2.45 -5.99 2.46
CA ARG A 131 3.23 -5.22 1.49
C ARG A 131 3.87 -4.03 2.20
N VAL A 132 4.94 -3.50 1.64
CA VAL A 132 5.59 -2.31 2.21
C VAL A 132 6.06 -1.41 1.07
N HIS A 133 5.65 -0.15 1.06
CA HIS A 133 6.36 0.90 0.32
C HIS A 133 7.58 1.25 1.14
N ALA A 134 8.76 1.04 0.60
CA ALA A 134 10.01 1.11 1.35
C ALA A 134 11.16 1.70 0.53
N ASP A 135 12.05 2.42 1.21
CA ASP A 135 13.31 2.90 0.67
C ASP A 135 13.14 3.68 -0.65
N GLN A 136 12.06 4.48 -0.73
CA GLN A 136 11.73 5.26 -1.91
C GLN A 136 12.60 6.52 -2.00
N PHE A 137 12.65 7.31 -0.93
CA PHE A 137 13.34 8.61 -0.94
C PHE A 137 14.67 8.58 -0.20
N ARG A 138 14.82 7.67 0.76
CA ARG A 138 16.05 7.49 1.53
C ARG A 138 16.33 6.03 1.82
N PRO A 139 17.63 5.64 1.88
CA PRO A 139 17.98 4.34 2.42
C PRO A 139 17.43 4.23 3.84
N GLY A 140 16.57 3.29 4.05
CA GLY A 140 15.91 3.10 5.34
C GLY A 140 15.96 1.66 5.79
N THR A 141 15.14 1.37 6.75
CA THR A 141 14.98 0.03 7.28
C THR A 141 13.59 -0.53 6.95
N GLY A 142 12.86 0.12 6.04
CA GLY A 142 11.54 -0.30 5.58
C GLY A 142 11.59 -1.62 4.83
N ALA A 143 12.54 -1.77 3.93
CA ALA A 143 12.76 -3.02 3.20
C ALA A 143 13.30 -4.13 4.11
N ASP A 144 14.14 -3.81 5.10
CA ASP A 144 14.58 -4.77 6.11
C ASP A 144 13.41 -5.27 6.97
N LEU A 145 12.50 -4.37 7.34
CA LEU A 145 11.26 -4.73 8.03
C LEU A 145 10.38 -5.64 7.17
N ALA A 146 10.29 -5.39 5.87
CA ALA A 146 9.56 -6.25 4.95
C ALA A 146 10.13 -7.68 4.95
N ALA A 147 11.46 -7.82 4.91
CA ALA A 147 12.13 -9.11 5.00
C ALA A 147 11.87 -9.80 6.35
N GLU A 148 11.98 -9.07 7.46
CA GLU A 148 11.75 -9.59 8.81
C GLU A 148 10.31 -10.10 9.00
N LEU A 149 9.33 -9.34 8.53
CA LEU A 149 7.91 -9.71 8.66
C LEU A 149 7.47 -10.78 7.66
N GLY A 150 8.28 -11.09 6.66
CA GLY A 150 7.92 -11.99 5.56
C GLY A 150 6.82 -11.40 4.69
N ALA A 151 6.98 -10.14 4.31
CA ALA A 151 6.04 -9.47 3.41
C ALA A 151 5.97 -10.17 2.04
N ALA A 152 4.86 -10.05 1.35
CA ALA A 152 4.73 -10.58 -0.01
C ALA A 152 5.52 -9.75 -1.00
N THR A 153 5.52 -8.43 -0.83
CA THR A 153 6.29 -7.50 -1.66
C THR A 153 6.92 -6.37 -0.82
N ALA A 154 8.02 -5.82 -1.36
CA ALA A 154 8.56 -4.53 -0.98
C ALA A 154 8.58 -3.67 -2.25
N ASP A 155 7.87 -2.55 -2.20
CA ASP A 155 7.61 -1.71 -3.35
C ASP A 155 8.52 -0.47 -3.31
N HIS A 156 8.89 0.08 -4.46
CA HIS A 156 9.84 1.17 -4.70
C HIS A 156 11.30 0.73 -4.70
N LEU A 157 11.98 0.76 -3.58
CA LEU A 157 13.37 0.31 -3.40
C LEU A 157 14.42 1.16 -4.15
N GLU A 158 14.07 2.40 -4.56
CA GLU A 158 14.97 3.28 -5.34
C GLU A 158 16.29 3.58 -4.62
N THR A 159 16.30 3.51 -3.28
CA THR A 159 17.47 3.78 -2.44
C THR A 159 17.96 2.56 -1.66
N ALA A 160 17.39 1.39 -1.90
CA ALA A 160 17.78 0.15 -1.23
C ALA A 160 19.24 -0.22 -1.55
N THR A 161 19.95 -0.77 -0.57
CA THR A 161 21.32 -1.25 -0.76
C THR A 161 21.34 -2.70 -1.25
N ASP A 162 22.46 -3.12 -1.87
CA ASP A 162 22.63 -4.51 -2.27
C ASP A 162 22.44 -5.50 -1.12
N GLU A 163 22.88 -5.12 0.09
CA GLU A 163 22.71 -5.94 1.29
C GLU A 163 21.22 -6.08 1.67
N THR A 164 20.45 -5.00 1.54
CA THR A 164 19.00 -5.03 1.76
C THR A 164 18.31 -5.90 0.71
N LEU A 165 18.68 -5.78 -0.58
CA LEU A 165 18.13 -6.60 -1.65
C LEU A 165 18.42 -8.10 -1.42
N GLU A 166 19.63 -8.44 -0.95
CA GLU A 166 19.96 -9.84 -0.58
C GLU A 166 19.12 -10.35 0.60
N ARG A 167 18.83 -9.51 1.60
CA ARG A 167 17.92 -9.87 2.70
C ARG A 167 16.50 -10.13 2.21
N LEU A 168 15.96 -9.26 1.32
CA LEU A 168 14.65 -9.47 0.68
C LEU A 168 14.62 -10.79 -0.09
N ARG A 169 15.65 -11.06 -0.89
CA ARG A 169 15.79 -12.30 -1.66
C ARG A 169 15.82 -13.53 -0.74
N ALA A 170 16.60 -13.49 0.33
CA ALA A 170 16.71 -14.59 1.29
C ALA A 170 15.38 -14.85 2.03
N ALA A 171 14.60 -13.81 2.29
CA ALA A 171 13.27 -13.89 2.91
C ALA A 171 12.15 -14.27 1.92
N GLY A 172 12.42 -14.34 0.62
CA GLY A 172 11.42 -14.61 -0.40
C GLY A 172 10.43 -13.47 -0.65
N VAL A 173 10.82 -12.25 -0.30
CA VAL A 173 10.03 -11.03 -0.56
C VAL A 173 10.23 -10.59 -2.00
N GLN A 174 9.13 -10.39 -2.74
CA GLN A 174 9.19 -9.96 -4.12
C GLN A 174 9.41 -8.46 -4.22
N PRO A 175 10.50 -7.97 -4.84
CA PRO A 175 10.66 -6.55 -5.13
C PRO A 175 9.70 -6.09 -6.22
N VAL A 176 9.15 -4.88 -6.06
CA VAL A 176 8.29 -4.23 -7.07
C VAL A 176 8.85 -2.85 -7.36
N VAL A 177 9.41 -2.68 -8.54
CA VAL A 177 9.98 -1.40 -8.98
C VAL A 177 8.97 -0.58 -9.78
N LEU A 178 9.00 0.74 -9.60
CA LEU A 178 8.11 1.69 -10.23
C LEU A 178 8.90 2.73 -11.08
N PRO A 179 9.40 2.37 -12.25
CA PRO A 179 10.23 3.29 -13.06
C PRO A 179 9.54 4.61 -13.37
N GLY A 180 8.21 4.61 -13.58
CA GLY A 180 7.43 5.82 -13.80
C GLY A 180 7.42 6.77 -12.61
N SER A 181 7.46 6.24 -11.38
CA SER A 181 7.58 7.05 -10.16
C SER A 181 8.92 7.80 -10.12
N VAL A 182 10.01 7.12 -10.45
CA VAL A 182 11.36 7.73 -10.53
C VAL A 182 11.36 8.91 -11.50
N PHE A 183 10.84 8.72 -12.71
CA PHE A 183 10.77 9.80 -13.71
C PHE A 183 9.89 10.98 -13.26
N ALA A 184 8.82 10.72 -12.53
CA ALA A 184 7.88 11.77 -12.11
C ALA A 184 8.36 12.55 -10.89
N LEU A 185 9.03 11.88 -9.93
CA LEU A 185 9.33 12.43 -8.60
C LEU A 185 10.81 12.83 -8.43
N THR A 186 11.72 12.29 -9.24
CA THR A 186 13.16 12.56 -9.14
C THR A 186 13.78 12.95 -10.47
N PRO A 187 13.37 14.09 -11.07
CA PRO A 187 13.83 14.48 -12.41
C PRO A 187 15.35 14.70 -12.52
N GLU A 188 16.04 14.89 -11.40
CA GLU A 188 17.48 15.23 -11.39
C GLU A 188 18.41 14.07 -10.98
N THR A 189 17.90 12.97 -10.42
CA THR A 189 18.76 11.92 -9.85
C THR A 189 18.78 10.61 -10.61
N GLY A 190 17.95 10.44 -11.62
CA GLY A 190 18.01 9.42 -12.69
C GLY A 190 18.57 8.01 -12.43
N SER A 191 18.72 7.57 -11.21
CA SER A 191 19.19 6.23 -10.90
C SER A 191 18.02 5.27 -10.69
N VAL A 192 17.59 4.64 -11.77
CA VAL A 192 16.88 3.37 -11.65
C VAL A 192 17.96 2.35 -11.30
N HIS A 193 17.89 1.71 -10.13
CA HIS A 193 18.75 0.58 -9.85
C HIS A 193 18.53 -0.49 -10.92
N GLU A 194 19.60 -0.99 -11.50
CA GLU A 194 19.57 -2.18 -12.33
C GLU A 194 19.22 -3.38 -11.42
N ILE A 195 17.94 -3.56 -11.18
CA ILE A 195 17.43 -4.79 -10.57
C ILE A 195 17.32 -5.79 -11.72
N ALA A 196 18.42 -6.42 -12.04
CA ALA A 196 18.48 -7.53 -12.98
C ALA A 196 18.15 -8.85 -12.31
#